data_85e2a39a344373f2cf93d71b1737b462
#
_entry.id   85e2a39a344373f2cf93d71b1737b462
#
_cell.length_a   1.000
_cell.length_b   1.000
_cell.length_c   1.000
_cell.angle_alpha   90.00
_cell.angle_beta   90.00
_cell.angle_gamma   90.00
#
_symmetry.space_group_name_H-M   'P 1'
#
loop_
_entity.id
_entity.type
_entity.pdbx_description
1 polymer ?
#
loop_
_entity_poly.entity_id
_entity_poly.type
_entity_poly.pdbx_seq_one_letter_code
_entity_poly.pdbx_strand_id
1 'polypeptide(L)'
;YYARSEVVERDYLIRRWNLKTLVTGAIKANARELIAAHVAPVCENLDFEVFTDEKWLEFILGQLIQNSIKYAREDGAKIVFSGALLDEGLASERIELTVADNGCGVSAADLPRVFEKGFTGDNGRTTKRATGIGLYLVARLCSKMGIDVTAASEPGEGFVVTFAFSTNKFQY
;
A
#
# COMPACT_ATOMS: atom_id res chain seq x y z
N TYR A 1 9.56 10.51 10.13
CA TYR A 1 8.71 10.18 8.96
C TYR A 1 7.77 11.33 8.56
N TYR A 2 7.16 12.01 9.51
CA TYR A 2 6.27 13.15 9.22
C TYR A 2 7.02 14.34 8.59
N ALA A 3 8.22 14.64 9.04
CA ALA A 3 9.06 15.68 8.47
C ALA A 3 9.45 15.41 7.01
N ARG A 4 9.57 14.13 6.61
CA ARG A 4 9.83 13.73 5.22
C ARG A 4 8.65 14.01 4.28
N SER A 5 7.42 13.99 4.78
CA SER A 5 6.24 14.24 3.94
C SER A 5 6.13 15.70 3.46
N GLU A 6 6.68 16.63 4.22
CA GLU A 6 6.70 18.05 3.84
C GLU A 6 7.79 18.37 2.81
N VAL A 7 8.86 17.57 2.79
CA VAL A 7 9.97 17.71 1.84
C VAL A 7 9.64 17.10 0.48
N VAL A 8 8.69 16.17 0.42
CA VAL A 8 8.30 15.43 -0.81
C VAL A 8 7.79 16.36 -1.92
N GLU A 9 7.27 17.56 -1.57
CA GLU A 9 6.79 18.50 -2.59
C GLU A 9 7.86 18.95 -3.59
N ARG A 10 9.13 18.77 -3.25
CA ARG A 10 10.25 19.26 -4.06
C ARG A 10 11.11 18.17 -4.72
N ASP A 11 11.02 16.91 -4.25
CA ASP A 11 12.04 15.91 -4.57
C ASP A 11 11.54 14.56 -5.06
N TYR A 12 10.33 14.42 -5.59
CA TYR A 12 9.94 13.15 -6.20
C TYR A 12 10.26 13.15 -7.70
N LEU A 13 10.71 12.01 -8.21
CA LEU A 13 11.12 11.80 -9.59
C LEU A 13 10.25 10.74 -10.25
N ILE A 14 9.27 11.19 -11.03
CA ILE A 14 8.35 10.29 -11.72
C ILE A 14 9.03 9.71 -12.96
N ARG A 15 9.13 8.39 -13.02
CA ARG A 15 9.66 7.61 -14.15
C ARG A 15 8.78 6.39 -14.39
N ARG A 16 8.99 5.76 -15.53
CA ARG A 16 8.33 4.49 -15.86
C ARG A 16 9.05 3.34 -15.16
N TRP A 17 8.29 2.55 -14.39
CA TRP A 17 8.81 1.40 -13.67
C TRP A 17 7.91 0.19 -13.87
N ASN A 18 8.49 -1.01 -13.88
CA ASN A 18 7.72 -2.25 -13.84
C ASN A 18 7.25 -2.52 -12.41
N LEU A 19 5.95 -2.76 -12.22
CA LEU A 19 5.37 -3.03 -10.88
C LEU A 19 6.02 -4.21 -10.18
N LYS A 20 6.33 -5.27 -10.92
CA LYS A 20 6.98 -6.46 -10.35
C LYS A 20 8.32 -6.11 -9.70
N THR A 21 9.11 -5.26 -10.34
CA THR A 21 10.38 -4.79 -9.81
C THR A 21 10.21 -4.02 -8.50
N LEU A 22 9.23 -3.12 -8.46
CA LEU A 22 8.96 -2.29 -7.27
C LEU A 22 8.44 -3.13 -6.10
N VAL A 23 7.49 -4.02 -6.37
CA VAL A 23 6.92 -4.92 -5.35
C VAL A 23 7.99 -5.87 -4.82
N THR A 24 8.77 -6.49 -5.69
CA THR A 24 9.86 -7.39 -5.31
C THR A 24 10.90 -6.65 -4.45
N GLY A 25 11.24 -5.42 -4.80
CA GLY A 25 12.14 -4.58 -4.02
C GLY A 25 11.64 -4.33 -2.60
N ALA A 26 10.36 -4.00 -2.47
CA ALA A 26 9.73 -3.78 -1.16
C ALA A 26 9.68 -5.06 -0.32
N ILE A 27 9.35 -6.20 -0.92
CA ILE A 27 9.37 -7.50 -0.24
C ILE A 27 10.76 -7.84 0.27
N LYS A 28 11.79 -7.68 -0.57
CA LYS A 28 13.19 -7.93 -0.18
C LYS A 28 13.64 -7.03 0.97
N ALA A 29 13.27 -5.75 0.93
CA ALA A 29 13.61 -4.79 1.98
C ALA A 29 12.98 -5.15 3.33
N ASN A 30 11.87 -5.87 3.33
CA ASN A 30 11.11 -6.27 4.53
C ASN A 30 11.15 -7.80 4.77
N ALA A 31 12.02 -8.51 4.10
CA ALA A 31 12.05 -9.99 4.14
C ALA A 31 12.27 -10.54 5.55
N ARG A 32 13.16 -9.93 6.32
CA ARG A 32 13.46 -10.37 7.69
C ARG A 32 12.23 -10.32 8.59
N GLU A 33 11.49 -9.23 8.52
CA GLU A 33 10.28 -9.04 9.33
C GLU A 33 9.16 -9.97 8.87
N LEU A 34 9.00 -10.16 7.57
CA LEU A 34 8.02 -11.11 7.01
C LEU A 34 8.30 -12.54 7.47
N ILE A 35 9.55 -12.97 7.42
CA ILE A 35 9.95 -14.31 7.86
C ILE A 35 9.73 -14.47 9.37
N ALA A 36 10.14 -13.48 10.16
CA ALA A 36 9.99 -13.51 11.61
C ALA A 36 8.52 -13.57 12.05
N ALA A 37 7.64 -12.92 11.31
CA ALA A 37 6.20 -12.88 11.57
C ALA A 37 5.44 -14.05 10.92
N HIS A 38 6.10 -14.91 10.16
CA HIS A 38 5.49 -16.00 9.39
C HIS A 38 4.39 -15.49 8.44
N VAL A 39 4.62 -14.36 7.79
CA VAL A 39 3.73 -13.80 6.76
C VAL A 39 4.29 -14.13 5.39
N ALA A 40 3.54 -14.86 4.58
CA ALA A 40 3.95 -15.25 3.24
C ALA A 40 3.57 -14.17 2.21
N PRO A 41 4.54 -13.57 1.50
CA PRO A 41 4.25 -12.68 0.38
C PRO A 41 3.92 -13.50 -0.87
N VAL A 42 2.87 -13.09 -1.60
CA VAL A 42 2.44 -13.71 -2.86
C VAL A 42 2.31 -12.63 -3.91
N CYS A 43 2.86 -12.87 -5.10
CA CYS A 43 2.81 -11.94 -6.23
C CYS A 43 2.04 -12.58 -7.38
N GLU A 44 1.05 -11.85 -7.92
CA GLU A 44 0.21 -12.30 -9.02
C GLU A 44 0.05 -11.20 -10.07
N ASN A 45 0.33 -11.52 -11.33
CA ASN A 45 0.05 -10.66 -12.48
C ASN A 45 0.60 -9.23 -12.33
N LEU A 46 1.89 -9.08 -12.01
CA LEU A 46 2.51 -7.77 -11.76
C LEU A 46 3.27 -7.19 -12.94
N ASP A 47 3.24 -7.83 -14.12
CA ASP A 47 3.99 -7.36 -15.29
C ASP A 47 3.28 -6.19 -15.99
N PHE A 48 3.27 -5.04 -15.32
CA PHE A 48 2.73 -3.79 -15.83
C PHE A 48 3.72 -2.65 -15.60
N GLU A 49 3.76 -1.72 -16.55
CA GLU A 49 4.54 -0.50 -16.43
C GLU A 49 3.68 0.62 -15.85
N VAL A 50 4.19 1.30 -14.84
CA VAL A 50 3.53 2.45 -14.20
C VAL A 50 4.47 3.65 -14.12
N PHE A 51 3.91 4.85 -14.02
CA PHE A 51 4.67 6.08 -13.80
C PHE A 51 4.61 6.43 -12.32
N THR A 52 5.74 6.40 -11.67
CA THR A 52 5.85 6.66 -10.21
C THR A 52 7.30 7.00 -9.83
N ASP A 53 7.48 7.38 -8.58
CA ASP A 53 8.80 7.48 -7.97
C ASP A 53 9.12 6.16 -7.27
N GLU A 54 10.18 5.50 -7.68
CA GLU A 54 10.62 4.19 -7.13
C GLU A 54 10.79 4.23 -5.62
N LYS A 55 11.52 5.22 -5.13
CA LYS A 55 11.87 5.36 -3.72
C LYS A 55 10.63 5.54 -2.85
N TRP A 56 9.71 6.41 -3.28
CA TRP A 56 8.51 6.69 -2.52
C TRP A 56 7.48 5.57 -2.61
N LEU A 57 7.36 4.91 -3.75
CA LEU A 57 6.48 3.75 -3.86
C LEU A 57 6.99 2.56 -3.02
N GLU A 58 8.30 2.31 -3.00
CA GLU A 58 8.87 1.30 -2.10
C GLU A 58 8.61 1.63 -0.63
N PHE A 59 8.70 2.89 -0.26
CA PHE A 59 8.34 3.34 1.09
C PHE A 59 6.85 3.07 1.39
N ILE A 60 5.95 3.41 0.47
CA ILE A 60 4.51 3.16 0.59
C ILE A 60 4.23 1.66 0.78
N LEU A 61 4.79 0.83 -0.08
CA LEU A 61 4.63 -0.63 0.01
C LEU A 61 5.20 -1.18 1.32
N GLY A 62 6.32 -0.64 1.77
CA GLY A 62 6.90 -0.98 3.07
C GLY A 62 5.97 -0.69 4.24
N GLN A 63 5.24 0.45 4.20
CA GLN A 63 4.25 0.78 5.24
C GLN A 63 3.11 -0.23 5.26
N LEU A 64 2.63 -0.67 4.09
CA LEU A 64 1.59 -1.69 4.00
C LEU A 64 2.07 -3.05 4.49
N ILE A 65 3.29 -3.44 4.15
CA ILE A 65 3.90 -4.68 4.63
C ILE A 65 4.02 -4.66 6.17
N GLN A 66 4.53 -3.59 6.74
CA GLN A 66 4.63 -3.44 8.20
C GLN A 66 3.27 -3.49 8.88
N ASN A 67 2.27 -2.87 8.26
CA ASN A 67 0.91 -2.89 8.76
C ASN A 67 0.31 -4.31 8.72
N SER A 68 0.53 -5.04 7.62
CA SER A 68 0.06 -6.42 7.48
C SER A 68 0.74 -7.36 8.47
N ILE A 69 2.02 -7.16 8.78
CA ILE A 69 2.74 -7.91 9.81
C ILE A 69 2.14 -7.66 11.19
N LYS A 70 1.87 -6.40 11.51
CA LYS A 70 1.34 -5.96 12.81
C LYS A 70 -0.02 -6.58 13.13
N TYR A 71 -0.88 -6.71 12.13
CA TYR A 71 -2.24 -7.23 12.28
C TYR A 71 -2.41 -8.64 11.72
N ALA A 72 -1.31 -9.35 11.50
CA ALA A 72 -1.32 -10.70 10.94
C ALA A 72 -2.04 -11.69 11.86
N ARG A 73 -2.73 -12.64 11.23
CA ARG A 73 -3.30 -13.79 11.93
C ARG A 73 -2.17 -14.74 12.39
N GLU A 74 -2.47 -15.57 13.39
CA GLU A 74 -1.46 -16.48 13.96
C GLU A 74 -1.02 -17.55 12.95
N ASP A 75 -1.97 -18.13 12.20
CA ASP A 75 -1.71 -19.22 11.25
C ASP A 75 -2.06 -18.84 9.83
N GLY A 76 -1.18 -19.18 8.89
CA GLY A 76 -1.44 -18.99 7.47
C GLY A 76 -1.52 -17.51 7.04
N ALA A 77 -0.84 -16.62 7.75
CA ALA A 77 -0.80 -15.20 7.40
C ALA A 77 -0.15 -15.01 6.03
N LYS A 78 -0.78 -14.20 5.18
CA LYS A 78 -0.25 -13.88 3.85
C LYS A 78 -0.59 -12.45 3.47
N ILE A 79 0.23 -11.92 2.56
CA ILE A 79 0.01 -10.64 1.88
C ILE A 79 0.14 -10.88 0.38
N VAL A 80 -0.90 -10.54 -0.38
CA VAL A 80 -0.98 -10.78 -1.82
C VAL A 80 -0.90 -9.45 -2.56
N PHE A 81 0.05 -9.37 -3.49
CA PHE A 81 0.22 -8.23 -4.41
C PHE A 81 -0.27 -8.68 -5.78
N SER A 82 -1.29 -8.04 -6.31
CA SER A 82 -1.85 -8.36 -7.62
C SER A 82 -2.07 -7.14 -8.48
N GLY A 83 -1.88 -7.28 -9.79
CA GLY A 83 -2.04 -6.20 -10.76
C GLY A 83 -3.16 -6.49 -11.76
N ALA A 84 -3.78 -5.43 -12.27
CA ALA A 84 -4.79 -5.51 -13.31
C ALA A 84 -4.79 -4.25 -14.18
N LEU A 85 -5.04 -4.42 -15.48
CA LEU A 85 -5.33 -3.33 -16.40
C LEU A 85 -6.84 -3.20 -16.53
N LEU A 86 -7.39 -2.04 -16.23
CA LEU A 86 -8.82 -1.77 -16.27
C LEU A 86 -9.15 -0.68 -17.30
N ASP A 87 -10.35 -0.78 -17.87
CA ASP A 87 -10.89 0.19 -18.85
C ASP A 87 -9.95 0.43 -20.05
N GLU A 88 -9.33 -0.65 -20.55
CA GLU A 88 -8.38 -0.60 -21.67
C GLU A 88 -8.97 0.13 -22.88
N GLY A 89 -8.23 1.11 -23.40
CA GLY A 89 -8.65 1.91 -24.54
C GLY A 89 -9.62 3.05 -24.21
N LEU A 90 -10.03 3.21 -22.96
CA LEU A 90 -10.92 4.28 -22.51
C LEU A 90 -10.12 5.41 -21.83
N ALA A 91 -10.75 6.57 -21.67
CA ALA A 91 -10.15 7.69 -20.94
C ALA A 91 -9.85 7.35 -19.47
N SER A 92 -10.58 6.39 -18.91
CA SER A 92 -10.42 5.90 -17.54
C SER A 92 -9.45 4.72 -17.44
N GLU A 93 -8.72 4.41 -18.52
CA GLU A 93 -7.70 3.34 -18.50
C GLU A 93 -6.72 3.53 -17.34
N ARG A 94 -6.53 2.49 -16.58
CA ARG A 94 -5.64 2.51 -15.42
C ARG A 94 -5.09 1.14 -15.11
N ILE A 95 -3.94 1.13 -14.45
CA ILE A 95 -3.38 -0.07 -13.84
C ILE A 95 -3.69 -0.01 -12.35
N GLU A 96 -4.27 -1.07 -11.80
CA GLU A 96 -4.50 -1.19 -10.37
C GLU A 96 -3.54 -2.19 -9.77
N LEU A 97 -2.90 -1.77 -8.67
CA LEU A 97 -2.14 -2.65 -7.78
C LEU A 97 -2.98 -2.85 -6.52
N THR A 98 -3.31 -4.09 -6.22
CA THR A 98 -4.03 -4.47 -5.02
C THR A 98 -3.09 -5.16 -4.05
N VAL A 99 -3.06 -4.69 -2.80
CA VAL A 99 -2.28 -5.26 -1.71
C VAL A 99 -3.27 -5.74 -0.66
N ALA A 100 -3.41 -7.06 -0.54
CA ALA A 100 -4.42 -7.69 0.31
C ALA A 100 -3.77 -8.61 1.34
N ASP A 101 -4.06 -8.40 2.61
CA ASP A 101 -3.70 -9.35 3.66
C ASP A 101 -4.92 -10.10 4.19
N ASN A 102 -4.69 -11.21 4.88
CA ASN A 102 -5.73 -12.00 5.54
C ASN A 102 -5.68 -11.87 7.06
N GLY A 103 -5.28 -10.69 7.54
CA GLY A 103 -5.20 -10.39 8.97
C GLY A 103 -6.55 -10.11 9.62
N CYS A 104 -6.53 -9.42 10.76
CA CYS A 104 -7.73 -9.17 11.54
C CYS A 104 -8.72 -8.17 10.91
N GLY A 105 -8.29 -7.42 9.90
CA GLY A 105 -9.14 -6.42 9.26
C GLY A 105 -9.46 -5.22 10.13
N VAL A 106 -10.37 -4.40 9.63
CA VAL A 106 -10.82 -3.16 10.27
C VAL A 106 -12.35 -3.15 10.29
N SER A 107 -12.95 -2.63 11.35
CA SER A 107 -14.40 -2.51 11.46
C SER A 107 -14.98 -1.56 10.39
N ALA A 108 -16.25 -1.72 10.04
CA ALA A 108 -16.93 -0.83 9.11
C ALA A 108 -16.95 0.62 9.62
N ALA A 109 -16.99 0.83 10.94
CA ALA A 109 -16.92 2.16 11.55
C ALA A 109 -15.56 2.81 11.40
N ASP A 110 -14.47 2.03 11.49
CA ASP A 110 -13.09 2.51 11.41
C ASP A 110 -12.59 2.68 9.96
N LEU A 111 -13.10 1.88 9.03
CA LEU A 111 -12.63 1.86 7.65
C LEU A 111 -12.56 3.24 6.97
N PRO A 112 -13.58 4.12 7.07
CA PRO A 112 -13.52 5.45 6.47
C PRO A 112 -12.42 6.35 7.04
N ARG A 113 -11.85 5.99 8.19
CA ARG A 113 -10.88 6.78 8.93
C ARG A 113 -9.45 6.28 8.84
N VAL A 114 -9.19 5.17 8.13
CA VAL A 114 -7.86 4.52 8.13
C VAL A 114 -6.74 5.40 7.58
N PHE A 115 -7.07 6.36 6.72
CA PHE A 115 -6.09 7.32 6.18
C PHE A 115 -6.01 8.64 6.94
N GLU A 116 -6.77 8.79 8.02
CA GLU A 116 -6.71 10.00 8.85
C GLU A 116 -5.41 10.04 9.66
N LYS A 117 -4.86 11.24 9.82
CA LYS A 117 -3.66 11.47 10.64
C LYS A 117 -3.94 11.11 12.11
N GLY A 118 -3.08 10.25 12.67
CA GLY A 118 -3.19 9.84 14.08
C GLY A 118 -4.23 8.77 14.35
N PHE A 119 -4.94 8.29 13.33
CA PHE A 119 -5.92 7.22 13.52
C PHE A 119 -5.23 5.87 13.71
N THR A 120 -5.58 5.13 14.76
CA THR A 120 -5.02 3.81 15.07
C THR A 120 -6.07 2.69 15.12
N GLY A 121 -7.37 3.03 15.15
CA GLY A 121 -8.47 2.07 15.27
C GLY A 121 -8.47 1.29 16.57
N ASP A 122 -9.45 0.41 16.75
CA ASP A 122 -9.58 -0.41 17.96
C ASP A 122 -8.43 -1.42 18.09
N ASN A 123 -8.02 -2.04 16.99
CA ASN A 123 -6.90 -2.99 16.97
C ASN A 123 -5.54 -2.31 17.21
N GLY A 124 -5.40 -1.07 16.80
CA GLY A 124 -4.18 -0.28 17.01
C GLY A 124 -3.95 0.09 18.46
N ARG A 125 -5.00 0.25 19.26
CA ARG A 125 -4.93 0.60 20.69
C ARG A 125 -4.33 -0.51 21.55
N THR A 126 -4.39 -1.76 21.10
CA THR A 126 -3.84 -2.90 21.82
C THR A 126 -2.35 -3.10 21.53
N THR A 127 -1.80 -2.42 20.55
CA THR A 127 -0.39 -2.51 20.17
C THR A 127 0.34 -1.23 20.59
N LYS A 128 1.39 -1.36 21.41
CA LYS A 128 2.14 -0.23 21.99
C LYS A 128 2.88 0.66 20.98
N ARG A 129 2.83 0.40 19.66
CA ARG A 129 3.63 1.07 18.64
C ARG A 129 2.85 1.64 17.47
N ALA A 130 1.51 1.71 17.56
CA ALA A 130 0.70 2.31 16.52
C ALA A 130 0.76 3.83 16.61
N THR A 131 1.38 4.49 15.64
CA THR A 131 1.47 5.95 15.57
C THR A 131 0.32 6.57 14.80
N GLY A 132 -0.39 5.79 13.97
CA GLY A 132 -1.44 6.28 13.07
C GLY A 132 -0.93 7.16 11.93
N ILE A 133 0.38 7.18 11.70
CA ILE A 133 1.00 8.04 10.68
C ILE A 133 1.21 7.29 9.36
N GLY A 134 1.43 5.97 9.39
CA GLY A 134 1.78 5.17 8.23
C GLY A 134 0.80 5.28 7.07
N LEU A 135 -0.49 5.00 7.28
CA LEU A 135 -1.51 5.08 6.23
C LEU A 135 -1.84 6.53 5.84
N TYR A 136 -1.76 7.45 6.77
CA TYR A 136 -1.87 8.88 6.46
C TYR A 136 -0.79 9.32 5.46
N LEU A 137 0.46 8.92 5.69
CA LEU A 137 1.56 9.21 4.77
C LEU A 137 1.37 8.52 3.42
N VAL A 138 0.87 7.30 3.40
CA VAL A 138 0.55 6.59 2.15
C VAL A 138 -0.42 7.40 1.31
N ALA A 139 -1.54 7.84 1.88
CA ALA A 139 -2.54 8.63 1.17
C ALA A 139 -1.98 9.97 0.68
N ARG A 140 -1.20 10.65 1.50
CA ARG A 140 -0.58 11.93 1.16
C ARG A 140 0.43 11.81 0.02
N LEU A 141 1.31 10.82 0.07
CA LEU A 141 2.29 10.56 -0.98
C LEU A 141 1.62 10.16 -2.29
N CYS A 142 0.61 9.31 -2.25
CA CYS A 142 -0.17 8.92 -3.42
C CYS A 142 -0.83 10.13 -4.08
N SER A 143 -1.46 10.99 -3.29
CA SER A 143 -2.08 12.22 -3.79
C SER A 143 -1.09 13.11 -4.53
N LYS A 144 0.12 13.26 -4.00
CA LYS A 144 1.19 14.07 -4.62
C LYS A 144 1.72 13.46 -5.91
N MET A 145 1.69 12.14 -6.04
CA MET A 145 2.14 11.45 -7.25
C MET A 145 1.02 11.16 -8.25
N GLY A 146 -0.20 11.66 -8.00
CA GLY A 146 -1.34 11.41 -8.87
C GLY A 146 -1.84 9.97 -8.84
N ILE A 147 -1.63 9.25 -7.75
CA ILE A 147 -2.07 7.87 -7.56
C ILE A 147 -3.30 7.88 -6.65
N ASP A 148 -4.40 7.30 -7.12
CA ASP A 148 -5.59 7.13 -6.28
C ASP A 148 -5.41 5.92 -5.37
N VAL A 149 -5.76 6.05 -4.11
CA VAL A 149 -5.66 4.97 -3.12
C VAL A 149 -6.99 4.78 -2.41
N THR A 150 -7.43 3.54 -2.30
CA THR A 150 -8.65 3.15 -1.60
C THR A 150 -8.38 1.97 -0.68
N ALA A 151 -9.22 1.79 0.32
CA ALA A 151 -9.13 0.67 1.25
C ALA A 151 -10.48 -0.03 1.39
N ALA A 152 -10.42 -1.35 1.56
CA ALA A 152 -11.56 -2.19 1.85
C ALA A 152 -11.19 -3.19 2.95
N SER A 153 -12.15 -3.59 3.76
CA SER A 153 -11.92 -4.57 4.82
C SER A 153 -13.22 -5.22 5.26
N GLU A 154 -13.09 -6.50 5.62
CA GLU A 154 -14.11 -7.24 6.37
C GLU A 154 -13.49 -7.68 7.69
N PRO A 155 -14.09 -7.37 8.85
CA PRO A 155 -13.55 -7.77 10.14
C PRO A 155 -13.29 -9.27 10.22
N GLY A 156 -12.07 -9.64 10.63
CA GLY A 156 -11.63 -11.03 10.70
C GLY A 156 -11.19 -11.66 9.39
N GLU A 157 -11.37 -11.00 8.24
CA GLU A 157 -11.05 -11.56 6.93
C GLU A 157 -9.87 -10.86 6.23
N GLY A 158 -9.48 -9.68 6.71
CA GLY A 158 -8.31 -8.99 6.21
C GLY A 158 -8.56 -7.55 5.79
N PHE A 159 -7.52 -6.96 5.19
CA PHE A 159 -7.46 -5.57 4.78
C PHE A 159 -6.90 -5.47 3.37
N VAL A 160 -7.53 -4.68 2.53
CA VAL A 160 -7.16 -4.52 1.11
C VAL A 160 -6.94 -3.05 0.80
N VAL A 161 -5.77 -2.73 0.22
CA VAL A 161 -5.48 -1.40 -0.30
C VAL A 161 -5.29 -1.50 -1.81
N THR A 162 -5.95 -0.63 -2.57
CA THR A 162 -5.86 -0.60 -4.03
C THR A 162 -5.30 0.75 -4.47
N PHE A 163 -4.25 0.69 -5.31
CA PHE A 163 -3.62 1.85 -5.92
C PHE A 163 -4.00 1.89 -7.40
N ALA A 164 -4.50 3.02 -7.88
CA ALA A 164 -4.83 3.22 -9.29
C ALA A 164 -3.82 4.18 -9.93
N PHE A 165 -3.11 3.68 -10.94
CA PHE A 165 -2.14 4.44 -11.72
C PHE A 165 -2.77 4.77 -13.07
N SER A 166 -2.94 6.06 -13.37
CA SER A 166 -3.39 6.48 -14.69
C SER A 166 -2.34 6.11 -15.75
N THR A 167 -2.79 5.59 -16.88
CA THR A 167 -1.91 5.33 -18.03
C THR A 167 -1.73 6.57 -18.91
N ASN A 168 -2.45 7.66 -18.63
CA ASN A 168 -2.39 8.90 -19.38
C ASN A 168 -1.13 9.71 -18.99
N LYS A 169 -0.21 9.85 -19.96
CA LYS A 169 1.09 10.50 -19.78
C LYS A 169 1.04 12.01 -19.49
N PHE A 170 -0.12 12.63 -19.65
CA PHE A 170 -0.27 14.09 -19.56
C PHE A 170 -0.70 14.60 -18.16
N GLN A 171 -0.73 13.74 -17.16
CA GLN A 171 -1.13 14.13 -15.79
C GLN A 171 0.06 14.39 -14.85
N TYR A 172 1.28 14.41 -15.38
CA TYR A 172 2.50 14.61 -14.58
C TYR A 172 3.28 15.85 -14.98
#